data_b84a4bfd47782b162975474a1089bc8d
#
_entry.id   b84a4bfd47782b162975474a1089bc8d
#
_cell.length_a   1.000
_cell.length_b   1.000
_cell.length_c   1.000
_cell.angle_alpha   90.00
_cell.angle_beta   90.00
_cell.angle_gamma   90.00
#
_symmetry.space_group_name_H-M   'P 1'
#
loop_
_entity.id
_entity.type
_entity.pdbx_description
1 polymer ?
#
loop_
_entity_poly.entity_id
_entity_poly.type
_entity_poly.pdbx_seq_one_letter_code
_entity_poly.pdbx_strand_id
1 'polypeptide(L)'
;MTVNNRRTVGQQVSRSGQLRVAQYLTSVPWVFTIVPHNYLYYPQVRAVIQAIDNADRQLAENITFNSTNLEWFTKMQGTATSASLSGTPAPNTQTLSLSSNGTFKAGDFIQVGGYVYKVTADSAGSSVNIHRPLIGTPASGSTVTLGKNVSFNVVAESCPTYTLNPMTGGAFVEWDAPFIFRENVAN
;
A
#
# COMPACT_ATOMS: atom_id res chain seq x y z
N MET A 1 11.61 5.50 -3.88
CA MET A 1 10.38 4.68 -3.88
C MET A 1 9.28 5.42 -4.63
N THR A 2 8.62 4.76 -5.56
CA THR A 2 7.42 5.27 -6.25
C THR A 2 6.23 4.46 -5.80
N VAL A 3 5.12 5.12 -5.51
CA VAL A 3 3.86 4.49 -5.09
C VAL A 3 2.79 4.81 -6.11
N ASN A 4 2.10 3.79 -6.61
CA ASN A 4 1.03 3.95 -7.56
C ASN A 4 -0.23 3.23 -7.06
N ASN A 5 -1.36 3.94 -7.07
CA ASN A 5 -2.69 3.42 -6.79
C ASN A 5 -3.72 4.03 -7.75
N ARG A 6 -3.27 4.47 -8.94
CA ARG A 6 -4.14 5.12 -9.92
C ARG A 6 -4.96 4.10 -10.67
N ARG A 7 -6.21 4.45 -10.91
CA ARG A 7 -7.14 3.64 -11.69
C ARG A 7 -6.68 3.54 -13.15
N THR A 8 -6.76 2.35 -13.72
CA THR A 8 -6.59 2.16 -15.15
C THR A 8 -7.93 2.42 -15.81
N VAL A 9 -7.98 3.42 -16.67
CA VAL A 9 -9.17 3.80 -17.42
C VAL A 9 -8.93 3.61 -18.91
N GLY A 10 -9.88 2.99 -19.61
CA GLY A 10 -9.92 2.98 -21.05
C GLY A 10 -10.64 4.23 -21.55
N GLN A 11 -10.08 4.88 -22.53
CA GLN A 11 -10.68 6.03 -23.19
C GLN A 11 -11.01 5.67 -24.64
N GLN A 12 -12.22 5.96 -25.04
CA GLN A 12 -12.68 5.76 -26.41
C GLN A 12 -13.34 7.05 -26.88
N VAL A 13 -12.85 7.60 -27.98
CA VAL A 13 -13.46 8.77 -28.62
C VAL A 13 -14.31 8.29 -29.78
N SER A 14 -15.60 8.63 -29.77
CA SER A 14 -16.51 8.31 -30.89
C SER A 14 -16.19 9.19 -32.10
N ARG A 15 -16.68 8.80 -33.28
CA ARG A 15 -16.57 9.59 -34.51
C ARG A 15 -17.20 11.00 -34.37
N SER A 16 -18.13 11.18 -33.45
CA SER A 16 -18.79 12.46 -33.12
C SER A 16 -18.02 13.29 -32.09
N GLY A 17 -16.80 12.87 -31.68
CA GLY A 17 -15.98 13.57 -30.70
C GLY A 17 -16.39 13.32 -29.22
N GLN A 18 -17.37 12.44 -28.97
CA GLN A 18 -17.76 12.12 -27.60
C GLN A 18 -16.72 11.21 -26.94
N LEU A 19 -16.19 11.62 -25.78
CA LEU A 19 -15.28 10.84 -24.95
C LEU A 19 -16.08 9.84 -24.11
N ARG A 20 -15.80 8.56 -24.27
CA ARG A 20 -16.29 7.50 -23.38
C ARG A 20 -15.13 7.02 -22.51
N VAL A 21 -15.30 7.10 -21.20
CA VAL A 21 -14.33 6.61 -20.23
C VAL A 21 -14.89 5.35 -19.57
N ALA A 22 -14.18 4.24 -19.66
CA ALA A 22 -14.53 3.00 -18.99
C ALA A 22 -13.49 2.68 -17.92
N GLN A 23 -13.96 2.38 -16.70
CA GLN A 23 -13.10 1.91 -15.61
C GLN A 23 -13.08 0.37 -15.65
N TYR A 24 -11.89 -0.20 -15.83
CA TYR A 24 -11.73 -1.65 -15.95
C TYR A 24 -11.56 -2.37 -14.61
N LEU A 25 -11.09 -1.64 -13.57
CA LEU A 25 -10.87 -2.19 -12.23
C LEU A 25 -11.65 -1.39 -11.20
N THR A 26 -12.51 -2.05 -10.44
CA THR A 26 -13.22 -1.46 -9.31
C THR A 26 -12.30 -1.29 -8.09
N SER A 27 -11.35 -2.21 -7.93
CA SER A 27 -10.35 -2.19 -6.87
C SER A 27 -8.95 -2.06 -7.47
N VAL A 28 -8.28 -0.93 -7.24
CA VAL A 28 -6.93 -0.69 -7.73
C VAL A 28 -5.94 -1.11 -6.64
N PRO A 29 -5.08 -2.09 -6.91
CA PRO A 29 -4.06 -2.51 -5.95
C PRO A 29 -2.99 -1.42 -5.78
N TRP A 30 -2.37 -1.37 -4.62
CA TRP A 30 -1.16 -0.60 -4.40
C TRP A 30 0.01 -1.26 -5.13
N VAL A 31 0.81 -0.43 -5.79
CA VAL A 31 2.05 -0.88 -6.45
C VAL A 31 3.19 -0.02 -5.93
N PHE A 32 4.21 -0.68 -5.40
CA PHE A 32 5.42 -0.06 -4.88
C PHE A 32 6.60 -0.41 -5.78
N THR A 33 7.25 0.60 -6.32
CA THR A 33 8.52 0.44 -7.06
C THR A 33 9.64 0.98 -6.17
N ILE A 34 10.52 0.11 -5.74
CA ILE A 34 11.63 0.42 -4.83
C ILE A 34 12.93 0.28 -5.61
N VAL A 35 13.58 1.40 -5.85
CA VAL A 35 14.93 1.43 -6.42
C VAL A 35 15.90 1.27 -5.26
N PRO A 36 16.67 0.18 -5.18
CA PRO A 36 17.68 0.03 -4.14
C PRO A 36 18.77 1.10 -4.33
N HIS A 37 19.41 1.45 -3.24
CA HIS A 37 20.57 2.33 -3.30
C HIS A 37 21.74 1.57 -3.93
N ASN A 38 22.49 2.19 -4.84
CA ASN A 38 23.70 1.62 -5.40
C ASN A 38 24.77 1.46 -4.31
N TYR A 39 25.60 0.42 -4.43
CA TYR A 39 26.74 0.17 -3.56
C TYR A 39 26.38 -0.13 -2.10
N LEU A 40 25.31 -0.90 -1.88
CA LEU A 40 25.04 -1.45 -0.56
C LEU A 40 26.09 -2.51 -0.19
N TYR A 41 26.58 -2.47 1.06
CA TYR A 41 27.58 -3.43 1.54
C TYR A 41 26.91 -4.78 1.82
N TYR A 42 27.32 -5.83 1.11
CA TYR A 42 26.69 -7.14 1.14
C TYR A 42 26.46 -7.73 2.54
N PRO A 43 27.44 -7.69 3.48
CA PRO A 43 27.19 -8.20 4.82
C PRO A 43 26.03 -7.55 5.55
N GLN A 44 25.74 -6.27 5.28
CA GLN A 44 24.64 -5.52 5.92
C GLN A 44 23.29 -5.86 5.29
N VAL A 45 23.23 -6.16 4.00
CA VAL A 45 21.98 -6.41 3.27
C VAL A 45 21.69 -7.89 3.02
N ARG A 46 22.63 -8.76 3.38
CA ARG A 46 22.52 -10.22 3.15
C ARG A 46 21.21 -10.81 3.68
N ALA A 47 20.78 -10.40 4.88
CA ALA A 47 19.53 -10.91 5.45
C ALA A 47 18.30 -10.52 4.64
N VAL A 48 18.30 -9.29 4.09
CA VAL A 48 17.22 -8.80 3.22
C VAL A 48 17.21 -9.59 1.91
N ILE A 49 18.36 -9.80 1.30
CA ILE A 49 18.48 -10.59 0.07
C ILE A 49 17.95 -12.00 0.29
N GLN A 50 18.36 -12.67 1.38
CA GLN A 50 17.89 -14.00 1.71
C GLN A 50 16.37 -14.06 1.96
N ALA A 51 15.79 -13.04 2.59
CA ALA A 51 14.35 -12.96 2.79
C ALA A 51 13.62 -12.85 1.44
N ILE A 52 14.12 -12.04 0.52
CA ILE A 52 13.54 -11.88 -0.83
C ILE A 52 13.66 -13.20 -1.62
N ASP A 53 14.83 -13.84 -1.57
CA ASP A 53 15.06 -15.13 -2.27
C ASP A 53 14.16 -16.25 -1.72
N ASN A 54 13.94 -16.27 -0.40
CA ASN A 54 13.05 -17.25 0.24
C ASN A 54 11.58 -17.03 -0.10
N ALA A 55 11.15 -15.78 -0.32
CA ALA A 55 9.80 -15.49 -0.74
C ALA A 55 9.50 -15.95 -2.17
N ASP A 56 10.51 -16.03 -3.02
CA ASP A 56 10.48 -16.54 -4.41
C ASP A 56 9.24 -16.09 -5.21
N ARG A 57 8.82 -14.87 -5.01
CA ARG A 57 7.65 -14.22 -5.66
C ARG A 57 6.30 -14.95 -5.48
N GLN A 58 6.23 -15.99 -4.66
CA GLN A 58 5.03 -16.78 -4.44
C GLN A 58 4.34 -16.48 -3.12
N LEU A 59 5.11 -16.00 -2.14
CA LEU A 59 4.59 -15.69 -0.82
C LEU A 59 4.17 -14.23 -0.70
N ALA A 60 3.07 -14.01 0.01
CA ALA A 60 2.64 -12.67 0.36
C ALA A 60 3.53 -12.13 1.49
N GLU A 61 4.02 -10.92 1.30
CA GLU A 61 4.87 -10.20 2.23
C GLU A 61 4.15 -8.97 2.79
N ASN A 62 4.58 -8.51 3.94
CA ASN A 62 4.02 -7.32 4.58
C ASN A 62 5.01 -6.16 4.54
N ILE A 63 4.62 -5.06 3.92
CA ILE A 63 5.39 -3.81 3.91
C ILE A 63 4.77 -2.84 4.92
N THR A 64 5.59 -2.37 5.86
CA THR A 64 5.23 -1.34 6.84
C THR A 64 6.16 -0.13 6.74
N PHE A 65 5.63 1.05 7.05
CA PHE A 65 6.36 2.31 7.05
C PHE A 65 6.40 2.91 8.46
N ASN A 66 6.77 2.09 9.43
CA ASN A 66 6.75 2.46 10.85
C ASN A 66 8.12 2.89 11.41
N SER A 67 9.19 2.80 10.61
CA SER A 67 10.49 3.30 11.03
C SER A 67 10.56 4.83 10.99
N THR A 68 11.39 5.42 11.82
CA THR A 68 11.55 6.88 11.96
C THR A 68 11.85 7.59 10.63
N ASN A 69 12.53 6.90 9.72
CA ASN A 69 12.91 7.46 8.42
C ASN A 69 11.82 7.29 7.34
N LEU A 70 10.84 6.42 7.54
CA LEU A 70 9.83 6.05 6.55
C LEU A 70 8.40 6.39 6.99
N GLU A 71 8.16 6.64 8.28
CA GLU A 71 6.82 6.92 8.81
C GLU A 71 6.15 8.14 8.19
N TRP A 72 6.92 9.06 7.59
CA TRP A 72 6.40 10.25 6.92
C TRP A 72 5.37 9.91 5.84
N PHE A 73 5.51 8.75 5.19
CA PHE A 73 4.60 8.34 4.11
C PHE A 73 3.20 8.00 4.63
N THR A 74 3.11 7.29 5.76
CA THR A 74 1.84 6.84 6.33
C THR A 74 1.44 7.59 7.60
N LYS A 75 2.26 8.55 8.06
CA LYS A 75 2.00 9.33 9.27
C LYS A 75 0.65 10.04 9.18
N MET A 76 -0.16 9.86 10.21
CA MET A 76 -1.44 10.54 10.33
C MET A 76 -1.28 12.06 10.37
N GLN A 77 -2.10 12.75 9.59
CA GLN A 77 -2.27 14.21 9.65
C GLN A 77 -3.46 14.58 10.53
N GLY A 78 -4.43 13.68 10.66
CA GLY A 78 -5.52 13.80 11.61
C GLY A 78 -5.08 13.50 13.05
N THR A 79 -5.98 13.68 14.00
CA THR A 79 -5.74 13.50 15.43
C THR A 79 -6.19 12.14 15.97
N ALA A 80 -6.82 11.29 15.14
CA ALA A 80 -7.29 9.99 15.54
C ALA A 80 -6.11 9.07 15.93
N THR A 81 -6.19 8.45 17.11
CA THR A 81 -5.21 7.47 17.61
C THR A 81 -5.79 6.07 17.74
N SER A 82 -7.12 5.98 17.75
CA SER A 82 -7.87 4.70 17.73
C SER A 82 -9.16 4.85 16.94
N ALA A 83 -9.55 3.78 16.25
CA ALA A 83 -10.82 3.69 15.55
C ALA A 83 -11.30 2.24 15.43
N SER A 84 -12.61 2.06 15.35
CA SER A 84 -13.26 0.79 15.02
C SER A 84 -14.44 1.03 14.10
N LEU A 85 -14.89 -0.02 13.41
CA LEU A 85 -16.10 0.06 12.59
C LEU A 85 -17.35 0.21 13.47
N SER A 86 -18.18 1.22 13.16
CA SER A 86 -19.48 1.43 13.78
C SER A 86 -20.57 0.79 12.92
N GLY A 87 -20.72 -0.52 13.04
CA GLY A 87 -21.63 -1.32 12.21
C GLY A 87 -20.89 -2.13 11.13
N THR A 88 -21.63 -3.04 10.49
CA THR A 88 -21.13 -3.82 9.35
C THR A 88 -21.26 -2.99 8.07
N PRO A 89 -20.16 -2.65 7.38
CA PRO A 89 -20.25 -1.87 6.16
C PRO A 89 -20.96 -2.64 5.05
N ALA A 90 -21.66 -1.92 4.18
CA ALA A 90 -22.20 -2.54 2.96
C ALA A 90 -21.05 -2.94 2.02
N PRO A 91 -21.19 -4.05 1.26
CA PRO A 91 -20.21 -4.43 0.26
C PRO A 91 -19.92 -3.29 -0.73
N ASN A 92 -18.67 -3.17 -1.11
CA ASN A 92 -18.21 -2.16 -2.10
C ASN A 92 -18.48 -0.70 -1.70
N THR A 93 -18.79 -0.41 -0.44
CA THR A 93 -18.93 0.98 0.03
C THR A 93 -17.60 1.73 -0.08
N GLN A 94 -17.68 3.03 -0.32
CA GLN A 94 -16.55 3.96 -0.24
C GLN A 94 -16.66 4.91 0.97
N THR A 95 -17.68 4.70 1.81
CA THR A 95 -17.86 5.45 3.04
C THR A 95 -17.95 4.48 4.20
N LEU A 96 -17.11 4.67 5.20
CA LEU A 96 -17.05 3.86 6.41
C LEU A 96 -17.61 4.64 7.59
N SER A 97 -18.53 4.03 8.32
CA SER A 97 -18.97 4.53 9.63
C SER A 97 -17.99 4.05 10.70
N LEU A 98 -17.38 4.98 11.42
CA LEU A 98 -16.37 4.70 12.43
C LEU A 98 -16.79 5.22 13.82
N SER A 99 -16.30 4.53 14.83
CA SER A 99 -16.17 5.05 16.19
C SER A 99 -14.69 5.38 16.40
N SER A 100 -14.34 6.65 16.45
CA SER A 100 -12.95 7.10 16.63
C SER A 100 -12.84 8.17 17.72
N ASN A 101 -11.63 8.33 18.23
CA ASN A 101 -11.31 9.33 19.26
C ASN A 101 -10.73 10.63 18.69
N GLY A 102 -10.83 10.86 17.39
CA GLY A 102 -10.25 12.05 16.76
C GLY A 102 -10.67 12.21 15.32
N THR A 103 -10.01 13.13 14.64
CA THR A 103 -10.29 13.51 13.25
C THR A 103 -9.39 12.79 12.26
N PHE A 104 -9.84 12.71 11.02
CA PHE A 104 -9.04 12.25 9.87
C PHE A 104 -8.86 13.39 8.87
N LYS A 105 -7.72 13.37 8.17
CA LYS A 105 -7.41 14.29 7.08
C LYS A 105 -7.35 13.55 5.76
N ALA A 106 -7.66 14.26 4.68
CA ALA A 106 -7.45 13.73 3.34
C ALA A 106 -5.97 13.37 3.15
N GLY A 107 -5.71 12.12 2.75
CA GLY A 107 -4.35 11.59 2.65
C GLY A 107 -3.96 10.64 3.77
N ASP A 108 -4.67 10.60 4.89
CA ASP A 108 -4.43 9.64 5.96
C ASP A 108 -4.63 8.19 5.48
N PHE A 109 -3.86 7.27 6.06
CA PHE A 109 -3.97 5.85 5.76
C PHE A 109 -4.67 5.11 6.90
N ILE A 110 -5.60 4.26 6.53
CA ILE A 110 -6.31 3.36 7.43
C ILE A 110 -6.30 1.94 6.87
N GLN A 111 -6.28 0.94 7.75
CA GLN A 111 -6.36 -0.47 7.33
C GLN A 111 -7.58 -1.13 7.95
N VAL A 112 -8.39 -1.75 7.11
CA VAL A 112 -9.61 -2.44 7.47
C VAL A 112 -9.68 -3.77 6.75
N GLY A 113 -9.97 -4.85 7.46
CA GLY A 113 -10.10 -6.19 6.87
C GLY A 113 -8.82 -6.69 6.17
N GLY A 114 -7.65 -6.23 6.61
CA GLY A 114 -6.35 -6.58 6.01
C GLY A 114 -5.91 -5.68 4.84
N TYR A 115 -6.78 -4.79 4.34
CA TYR A 115 -6.49 -3.91 3.20
C TYR A 115 -6.30 -2.47 3.62
N VAL A 116 -5.37 -1.78 2.96
CA VAL A 116 -5.04 -0.39 3.25
C VAL A 116 -5.78 0.56 2.32
N TYR A 117 -6.43 1.56 2.92
CA TYR A 117 -7.20 2.60 2.25
C TYR A 117 -6.64 3.98 2.56
N LYS A 118 -6.78 4.87 1.60
CA LYS A 118 -6.45 6.28 1.76
C LYS A 118 -7.72 7.08 1.96
N VAL A 119 -7.74 7.91 2.98
CA VAL A 119 -8.84 8.85 3.24
C VAL A 119 -8.86 9.92 2.15
N THR A 120 -10.03 10.22 1.60
CA THR A 120 -10.18 11.15 0.47
C THR A 120 -10.69 12.54 0.86
N ALA A 121 -11.28 12.66 2.04
CA ALA A 121 -11.81 13.94 2.55
C ALA A 121 -11.62 14.05 4.06
N ASP A 122 -11.49 15.27 4.55
CA ASP A 122 -11.44 15.55 5.98
C ASP A 122 -12.71 15.07 6.68
N SER A 123 -12.55 14.51 7.87
CA SER A 123 -13.65 13.94 8.66
C SER A 123 -13.47 14.21 10.15
N ALA A 124 -14.60 14.46 10.84
CA ALA A 124 -14.64 14.57 12.29
C ALA A 124 -14.55 13.22 13.02
N GLY A 125 -14.42 12.10 12.30
CA GLY A 125 -14.16 10.78 12.86
C GLY A 125 -15.32 9.78 12.86
N SER A 126 -16.56 10.22 12.63
CA SER A 126 -17.72 9.31 12.59
C SER A 126 -18.01 8.71 11.22
N SER A 127 -17.55 9.35 10.15
CA SER A 127 -17.71 8.89 8.77
C SER A 127 -16.48 9.25 7.97
N VAL A 128 -15.90 8.29 7.27
CA VAL A 128 -14.65 8.46 6.52
C VAL A 128 -14.83 7.95 5.10
N ASN A 129 -14.50 8.79 4.12
CA ASN A 129 -14.50 8.41 2.72
C ASN A 129 -13.15 7.82 2.31
N ILE A 130 -13.16 6.70 1.59
CA ILE A 130 -11.97 5.97 1.16
C ILE A 130 -11.82 5.98 -0.36
N HIS A 131 -10.57 5.88 -0.83
CA HIS A 131 -10.20 6.06 -2.24
C HIS A 131 -10.68 4.95 -3.19
N ARG A 132 -11.06 3.79 -2.66
CA ARG A 132 -11.55 2.63 -3.42
C ARG A 132 -12.67 1.93 -2.67
N PRO A 133 -13.51 1.13 -3.34
CA PRO A 133 -14.51 0.30 -2.68
C PRO A 133 -13.89 -0.60 -1.61
N LEU A 134 -14.62 -0.80 -0.52
CA LEU A 134 -14.22 -1.71 0.55
C LEU A 134 -14.15 -3.15 0.03
N ILE A 135 -13.03 -3.80 0.31
CA ILE A 135 -12.80 -5.20 -0.06
C ILE A 135 -13.23 -6.08 1.11
N GLY A 136 -14.09 -7.06 0.82
CA GLY A 136 -14.67 -7.94 1.83
C GLY A 136 -15.76 -7.27 2.68
N THR A 137 -16.17 -7.96 3.72
CA THR A 137 -17.24 -7.53 4.65
C THR A 137 -16.76 -7.65 6.10
N PRO A 138 -15.89 -6.75 6.57
CA PRO A 138 -15.41 -6.79 7.94
C PRO A 138 -16.58 -6.61 8.92
N ALA A 139 -16.52 -7.31 10.05
CA ALA A 139 -17.58 -7.27 11.05
C ALA A 139 -17.66 -5.92 11.77
N SER A 140 -18.85 -5.60 12.30
CA SER A 140 -19.01 -4.47 13.23
C SER A 140 -18.05 -4.59 14.41
N GLY A 141 -17.49 -3.49 14.86
CA GLY A 141 -16.52 -3.44 15.96
C GLY A 141 -15.11 -3.82 15.56
N SER A 142 -14.84 -4.25 14.30
CA SER A 142 -13.48 -4.54 13.84
C SER A 142 -12.56 -3.32 14.02
N THR A 143 -11.38 -3.57 14.56
CA THR A 143 -10.36 -2.53 14.75
C THR A 143 -9.90 -1.97 13.40
N VAL A 144 -9.78 -0.66 13.33
CA VAL A 144 -9.18 0.05 12.20
C VAL A 144 -7.76 0.46 12.58
N THR A 145 -6.77 -0.10 11.88
CA THR A 145 -5.37 0.29 12.09
C THR A 145 -5.09 1.61 11.39
N LEU A 146 -4.34 2.50 12.04
CA LEU A 146 -4.16 3.89 11.62
C LEU A 146 -2.70 4.23 11.31
N GLY A 147 -2.51 5.04 10.29
CA GLY A 147 -1.27 5.72 9.97
C GLY A 147 -0.06 4.79 9.83
N LYS A 148 1.01 5.05 10.57
CA LYS A 148 2.27 4.30 10.50
C LYS A 148 2.17 2.82 10.85
N ASN A 149 1.09 2.41 11.49
CA ASN A 149 0.86 1.02 11.87
C ASN A 149 0.17 0.20 10.77
N VAL A 150 -0.25 0.82 9.65
CA VAL A 150 -0.83 0.07 8.53
C VAL A 150 0.22 -0.83 7.89
N SER A 151 -0.21 -1.99 7.44
CA SER A 151 0.62 -3.01 6.79
C SER A 151 0.03 -3.35 5.44
N PHE A 152 0.83 -3.17 4.39
CA PHE A 152 0.45 -3.54 3.03
C PHE A 152 0.82 -4.99 2.79
N ASN A 153 -0.17 -5.84 2.55
CA ASN A 153 0.05 -7.21 2.12
C ASN A 153 0.34 -7.23 0.62
N VAL A 154 1.54 -7.63 0.23
CA VAL A 154 2.02 -7.53 -1.15
C VAL A 154 2.66 -8.82 -1.63
N VAL A 155 2.72 -8.98 -2.95
CA VAL A 155 3.49 -10.03 -3.61
C VAL A 155 4.56 -9.35 -4.47
N ALA A 156 5.76 -9.91 -4.49
CA ALA A 156 6.83 -9.45 -5.36
C ALA A 156 6.49 -9.79 -6.82
N GLU A 157 6.20 -8.75 -7.62
CA GLU A 157 5.95 -8.89 -9.06
C GLU A 157 7.25 -8.98 -9.85
N SER A 158 8.28 -8.25 -9.41
CA SER A 158 9.61 -8.27 -9.98
C SER A 158 10.67 -8.19 -8.89
N CYS A 159 11.56 -9.17 -8.87
CA CYS A 159 12.77 -9.19 -8.05
C CYS A 159 13.97 -9.11 -8.99
N PRO A 160 14.75 -8.01 -8.94
CA PRO A 160 15.94 -7.85 -9.78
C PRO A 160 17.04 -8.82 -9.37
N THR A 161 17.91 -9.12 -10.30
CA THR A 161 19.17 -9.78 -10.00
C THR A 161 20.20 -8.78 -9.47
N TYR A 162 21.26 -9.28 -8.86
CA TYR A 162 22.31 -8.43 -8.33
C TYR A 162 23.70 -8.98 -8.68
N THR A 163 24.64 -8.07 -8.82
CA THR A 163 26.07 -8.36 -9.01
C THR A 163 26.82 -8.05 -7.73
N LEU A 164 27.73 -8.94 -7.32
CA LEU A 164 28.64 -8.71 -6.22
C LEU A 164 29.97 -8.19 -6.77
N ASN A 165 30.30 -6.94 -6.43
CA ASN A 165 31.56 -6.32 -6.76
C ASN A 165 32.54 -6.47 -5.59
N PRO A 166 33.54 -7.36 -5.68
CA PRO A 166 34.45 -7.64 -4.58
C PRO A 166 35.29 -6.42 -4.19
N MET A 167 35.54 -6.29 -2.88
CA MET A 167 36.44 -5.31 -2.32
C MET A 167 37.17 -5.90 -1.10
N THR A 168 38.15 -5.19 -0.59
CA THR A 168 38.84 -5.62 0.65
C THR A 168 37.84 -5.69 1.81
N GLY A 169 37.65 -6.88 2.35
CA GLY A 169 36.75 -7.11 3.51
C GLY A 169 35.29 -7.35 3.17
N GLY A 170 34.91 -7.49 1.87
CA GLY A 170 33.55 -7.81 1.50
C GLY A 170 33.23 -7.61 0.03
N ALA A 171 32.00 -7.23 -0.25
CA ALA A 171 31.54 -6.90 -1.60
C ALA A 171 30.44 -5.83 -1.54
N PHE A 172 30.38 -5.01 -2.58
CA PHE A 172 29.22 -4.16 -2.84
C PHE A 172 28.20 -4.88 -3.72
N VAL A 173 26.93 -4.64 -3.42
CA VAL A 173 25.80 -5.13 -4.20
C VAL A 173 25.36 -4.07 -5.18
N GLU A 174 25.25 -4.45 -6.44
CA GLU A 174 24.70 -3.62 -7.51
C GLU A 174 23.50 -4.35 -8.12
N TRP A 175 22.34 -3.68 -8.12
CA TRP A 175 21.10 -4.24 -8.62
C TRP A 175 20.88 -3.81 -10.07
N ASP A 176 20.38 -4.72 -10.90
CA ASP A 176 20.13 -4.46 -12.32
C ASP A 176 18.78 -3.73 -12.60
N ALA A 177 17.85 -3.78 -11.67
CA ALA A 177 16.52 -3.20 -11.82
C ALA A 177 15.87 -2.87 -10.46
N PRO A 178 14.74 -2.15 -10.43
CA PRO A 178 13.97 -1.93 -9.23
C PRO A 178 13.18 -3.17 -8.81
N PHE A 179 12.90 -3.28 -7.51
CA PHE A 179 11.89 -4.19 -6.97
C PHE A 179 10.49 -3.64 -7.22
N ILE A 180 9.57 -4.49 -7.66
CA ILE A 180 8.17 -4.14 -7.83
C ILE A 180 7.32 -5.06 -6.96
N PHE A 181 6.56 -4.45 -6.05
CA PHE A 181 5.62 -5.14 -5.17
C PHE A 181 4.21 -4.69 -5.50
N ARG A 182 3.32 -5.64 -5.64
CA ARG A 182 1.89 -5.39 -5.87
C ARG A 182 1.07 -5.90 -4.70
N GLU A 183 0.09 -5.10 -4.25
CA GLU A 183 -0.84 -5.52 -3.22
C GLU A 183 -1.54 -6.83 -3.63
N ASN A 184 -1.55 -7.77 -2.69
CA ASN A 184 -2.26 -9.03 -2.83
C ASN A 184 -3.73 -8.81 -2.50
N VAL A 185 -4.53 -8.59 -3.52
CA VAL A 185 -5.98 -8.45 -3.40
C VAL A 185 -6.60 -9.80 -3.74
N ALA A 186 -7.14 -10.49 -2.73
CA ALA A 186 -7.92 -11.70 -2.97
C ALA A 186 -9.20 -11.32 -3.74
N ASN A 187 -9.47 -12.04 -4.81
CA ASN A 187 -10.70 -11.94 -5.59
C ASN A 187 -11.83 -12.71 -4.90
#